data_32a5e6fcc9773fa9f99b6b51b0ef1b8c
#
_entry.id   32a5e6fcc9773fa9f99b6b51b0ef1b8c
#
_cell.length_a   1.000
_cell.length_b   1.000
_cell.length_c   1.000
_cell.angle_alpha   90.00
_cell.angle_beta   90.00
_cell.angle_gamma   90.00
#
_symmetry.space_group_name_H-M   'P 1'
#
loop_
_entity.id
_entity.type
_entity.pdbx_description
1 polymer ?
#
loop_
_entity_poly.entity_id
_entity_poly.type
_entity_poly.pdbx_seq_one_letter_code
_entity_poly.pdbx_strand_id
1 'polypeptide(L)'
;SDADSVKKCAKLLSSEFDLKIDLHTRIGSAWSDGKEVIFAESFYTNAKKLTGSGDCWDAADLAGYFAGLEPWERLTFSNAYASLYIGRSEFEPPTMVETMQFIRTKSR
;
A
#
# COMPACT_ATOMS: atom_id res chain seq x y z
N SER A 1 -11.65 -8.17 -8.52
CA SER A 1 -10.52 -9.00 -8.15
C SER A 1 -10.46 -9.18 -6.64
N ASP A 2 -9.91 -10.27 -6.22
CA ASP A 2 -9.79 -10.63 -4.82
C ASP A 2 -8.30 -10.74 -4.42
N ALA A 3 -8.05 -10.99 -3.15
CA ALA A 3 -6.70 -11.08 -2.62
C ALA A 3 -5.87 -12.15 -3.34
N ASP A 4 -6.49 -13.31 -3.65
CA ASP A 4 -5.77 -14.39 -4.33
C ASP A 4 -5.34 -13.97 -5.73
N SER A 5 -6.18 -13.25 -6.45
CA SER A 5 -5.84 -12.73 -7.79
C SER A 5 -4.70 -11.73 -7.73
N VAL A 6 -4.71 -10.85 -6.72
CA VAL A 6 -3.66 -9.86 -6.53
C VAL A 6 -2.33 -10.55 -6.22
N LYS A 7 -2.35 -11.54 -5.32
CA LYS A 7 -1.16 -12.32 -4.97
C LYS A 7 -0.59 -13.04 -6.18
N LYS A 8 -1.43 -13.69 -6.97
CA LYS A 8 -1.01 -14.39 -8.18
C LYS A 8 -0.37 -13.44 -9.18
N CYS A 9 -0.98 -12.27 -9.36
CA CYS A 9 -0.46 -11.26 -10.28
C CYS A 9 0.93 -10.79 -9.85
N ALA A 10 1.09 -10.47 -8.56
CA ALA A 10 2.37 -10.01 -8.04
C ALA A 10 3.46 -11.07 -8.23
N LYS A 11 3.14 -12.33 -7.90
CA LYS A 11 4.10 -13.42 -8.03
C LYS A 11 4.47 -13.67 -9.48
N LEU A 12 3.49 -13.64 -10.37
CA LEU A 12 3.72 -13.86 -11.80
C LEU A 12 4.59 -12.78 -12.40
N LEU A 13 4.29 -11.51 -12.09
CA LEU A 13 5.10 -10.39 -12.56
C LEU A 13 6.53 -10.48 -12.05
N SER A 14 6.68 -10.81 -10.78
CA SER A 14 8.00 -10.93 -10.17
C SER A 14 8.82 -12.04 -10.81
N SER A 15 8.22 -13.21 -11.05
CA SER A 15 8.88 -14.32 -11.71
C SER A 15 9.22 -14.00 -13.15
N GLU A 16 8.28 -13.42 -13.89
CA GLU A 16 8.44 -13.15 -15.32
C GLU A 16 9.56 -12.17 -15.59
N PHE A 17 9.65 -11.13 -14.78
CA PHE A 17 10.64 -10.07 -14.97
C PHE A 17 11.88 -10.22 -14.09
N ASP A 18 11.91 -11.23 -13.24
CA ASP A 18 13.01 -11.47 -12.29
C ASP A 18 13.30 -10.23 -11.44
N LEU A 19 12.22 -9.66 -10.89
CA LEU A 19 12.29 -8.45 -10.07
C LEU A 19 11.43 -8.61 -8.83
N LYS A 20 11.80 -7.93 -7.76
CA LYS A 20 10.91 -7.77 -6.62
C LYS A 20 9.85 -6.75 -7.01
N ILE A 21 8.60 -7.06 -6.71
CA ILE A 21 7.45 -6.26 -7.13
C ILE A 21 6.63 -5.84 -5.92
N ASP A 22 6.28 -4.57 -5.87
CA ASP A 22 5.23 -4.05 -4.99
C ASP A 22 4.05 -3.68 -5.89
N LEU A 23 2.91 -4.31 -5.68
CA LEU A 23 1.71 -4.13 -6.51
C LEU A 23 0.60 -3.54 -5.67
N HIS A 24 0.03 -2.43 -6.14
CA HIS A 24 -1.05 -1.73 -5.46
C HIS A 24 -2.37 -1.92 -6.19
N THR A 25 -3.41 -2.27 -5.45
CA THR A 25 -4.78 -2.36 -5.96
C THR A 25 -5.75 -1.72 -4.97
N ARG A 26 -7.00 -1.60 -5.38
CA ARG A 26 -8.04 -1.03 -4.51
C ARG A 26 -8.29 -1.85 -3.24
N ILE A 27 -8.14 -3.16 -3.33
CA ILE A 27 -8.43 -4.03 -2.19
C ILE A 27 -7.24 -4.28 -1.29
N GLY A 28 -6.06 -3.96 -1.76
CA GLY A 28 -4.84 -4.14 -0.99
C GLY A 28 -3.63 -4.12 -1.89
N SER A 29 -2.50 -4.42 -1.30
CA SER A 29 -1.24 -4.43 -2.01
C SER A 29 -0.48 -5.71 -1.73
N ALA A 30 0.40 -6.09 -2.64
CA ALA A 30 1.17 -7.31 -2.53
C ALA A 30 2.63 -7.06 -2.89
N TRP A 31 3.50 -7.77 -2.19
CA TRP A 31 4.91 -7.84 -2.52
C TRP A 31 5.23 -9.27 -2.93
N SER A 32 6.10 -9.43 -3.89
CA SER A 32 6.63 -10.75 -4.25
C SER A 32 8.07 -10.64 -4.72
N ASP A 33 8.85 -11.68 -4.42
CA ASP A 33 10.20 -11.86 -4.97
C ASP A 33 10.23 -12.99 -6.01
N GLY A 34 9.05 -13.47 -6.41
CA GLY A 34 8.91 -14.57 -7.36
C GLY A 34 8.69 -15.91 -6.69
N LYS A 35 9.02 -16.04 -5.41
CA LYS A 35 8.85 -17.27 -4.62
C LYS A 35 7.82 -17.05 -3.52
N GLU A 36 7.99 -15.98 -2.76
CA GLU A 36 7.08 -15.63 -1.68
C GLU A 36 6.17 -14.49 -2.09
N VAL A 37 5.02 -14.42 -1.44
CA VAL A 37 4.05 -13.35 -1.64
C VAL A 37 3.56 -12.89 -0.27
N ILE A 38 3.51 -11.58 -0.09
CA ILE A 38 2.93 -10.96 1.10
C ILE A 38 1.80 -10.05 0.62
N PHE A 39 0.65 -10.11 1.27
CA PHE A 39 -0.51 -9.28 0.93
C PHE A 39 -0.95 -8.50 2.16
N ALA A 40 -1.18 -7.21 1.99
CA ALA A 40 -1.72 -6.33 3.02
C ALA A 40 -3.03 -5.74 2.51
N GLU A 41 -4.11 -5.92 3.28
CA GLU A 41 -5.42 -5.39 2.94
C GLU A 41 -5.42 -3.87 3.01
N SER A 42 -6.18 -3.23 2.12
CA SER A 42 -6.41 -1.79 2.18
C SER A 42 -7.25 -1.45 3.40
N PHE A 43 -7.04 -0.26 3.94
CA PHE A 43 -7.88 0.24 5.02
C PHE A 43 -9.18 0.79 4.43
N TYR A 44 -10.30 0.52 5.08
CA TYR A 44 -11.57 1.08 4.67
C TYR A 44 -11.58 2.59 4.93
N THR A 45 -12.10 3.34 3.97
CA THR A 45 -12.28 4.79 4.13
C THR A 45 -13.38 5.27 3.19
N ASN A 46 -14.09 6.33 3.62
CA ASN A 46 -15.02 7.04 2.74
C ASN A 46 -14.21 8.02 1.92
N ALA A 47 -14.02 7.70 0.65
CA ALA A 47 -13.18 8.53 -0.22
C ALA A 47 -13.85 9.88 -0.48
N LYS A 48 -13.10 10.95 -0.24
CA LYS A 48 -13.50 12.33 -0.52
C LYS A 48 -12.78 12.88 -1.75
N LYS A 49 -11.79 12.14 -2.26
CA LYS A 49 -11.07 12.44 -3.48
C LYS A 49 -11.11 11.23 -4.38
N LEU A 50 -11.17 11.45 -5.68
CA LEU A 50 -11.23 10.37 -6.67
C LEU A 50 -9.86 10.11 -7.31
N THR A 51 -8.90 11.00 -7.11
CA THR A 51 -7.59 10.90 -7.74
C THR A 51 -6.48 11.14 -6.72
N GLY A 52 -5.29 10.67 -7.05
CA GLY A 52 -4.10 10.91 -6.25
C GLY A 52 -3.75 9.82 -5.26
N SER A 53 -4.63 8.83 -5.04
CA SER A 53 -4.31 7.77 -4.08
C SER A 53 -3.16 6.88 -4.58
N GLY A 54 -3.12 6.60 -5.87
CA GLY A 54 -2.04 5.81 -6.46
C GLY A 54 -0.70 6.53 -6.34
N ASP A 55 -0.68 7.82 -6.62
CA ASP A 55 0.54 8.63 -6.49
C ASP A 55 1.01 8.72 -5.05
N CYS A 56 0.08 8.89 -4.11
CA CYS A 56 0.40 8.91 -2.69
C CYS A 56 0.93 7.56 -2.24
N TRP A 57 0.31 6.47 -2.70
CA TRP A 57 0.76 5.13 -2.37
C TRP A 57 2.18 4.91 -2.89
N ASP A 58 2.46 5.27 -4.13
CA ASP A 58 3.78 5.10 -4.74
C ASP A 58 4.83 5.88 -3.97
N ALA A 59 4.53 7.12 -3.61
CA ALA A 59 5.47 7.96 -2.84
C ALA A 59 5.77 7.34 -1.47
N ALA A 60 4.73 6.86 -0.78
CA ALA A 60 4.90 6.23 0.52
C ALA A 60 5.70 4.92 0.41
N ASP A 61 5.45 4.15 -0.63
CA ASP A 61 6.15 2.89 -0.86
C ASP A 61 7.64 3.12 -1.11
N LEU A 62 7.98 4.10 -1.94
CA LEU A 62 9.37 4.47 -2.18
C LEU A 62 10.05 4.97 -0.91
N ALA A 63 9.37 5.85 -0.16
CA ALA A 63 9.91 6.37 1.09
C ALA A 63 10.16 5.24 2.09
N GLY A 64 9.20 4.31 2.20
CA GLY A 64 9.32 3.16 3.08
C GLY A 64 10.47 2.24 2.68
N TYR A 65 10.64 2.03 1.39
CA TYR A 65 11.74 1.23 0.87
C TYR A 65 13.10 1.83 1.26
N PHE A 66 13.27 3.12 1.03
CA PHE A 66 14.54 3.80 1.35
C PHE A 66 14.75 3.94 2.87
N ALA A 67 13.68 3.92 3.65
CA ALA A 67 13.78 3.94 5.11
C ALA A 67 14.07 2.55 5.69
N GLY A 68 14.10 1.52 4.86
CA GLY A 68 14.44 0.16 5.30
C GLY A 68 13.27 -0.63 5.88
N LEU A 69 12.03 -0.23 5.57
CA LEU A 69 10.87 -0.98 6.02
C LEU A 69 10.80 -2.34 5.33
N GLU A 70 10.48 -3.37 6.10
CA GLU A 70 10.22 -4.70 5.55
C GLU A 70 8.95 -4.68 4.69
N PRO A 71 8.79 -5.64 3.75
CA PRO A 71 7.64 -5.62 2.83
C PRO A 71 6.29 -5.46 3.52
N TRP A 72 6.00 -6.23 4.56
CA TRP A 72 4.72 -6.11 5.28
C TRP A 72 4.51 -4.70 5.83
N GLU A 73 5.55 -4.15 6.47
CA GLU A 73 5.51 -2.80 7.05
C GLU A 73 5.30 -1.75 5.98
N ARG A 74 6.03 -1.89 4.88
CA ARG A 74 5.98 -0.93 3.76
C ARG A 74 4.61 -0.92 3.11
N LEU A 75 4.05 -2.10 2.83
CA LEU A 75 2.71 -2.20 2.22
C LEU A 75 1.64 -1.64 3.14
N THR A 76 1.70 -1.97 4.43
CA THR A 76 0.74 -1.48 5.42
C THR A 76 0.81 0.04 5.54
N PHE A 77 2.02 0.59 5.62
CA PHE A 77 2.22 2.03 5.68
C PHE A 77 1.68 2.72 4.44
N SER A 78 1.98 2.20 3.26
CA SER A 78 1.54 2.79 1.99
C SER A 78 0.03 2.73 1.83
N ASN A 79 -0.59 1.61 2.22
CA ASN A 79 -2.05 1.47 2.22
C ASN A 79 -2.70 2.51 3.14
N ALA A 80 -2.16 2.67 4.34
CA ALA A 80 -2.68 3.63 5.31
C ALA A 80 -2.53 5.07 4.82
N TYR A 81 -1.37 5.40 4.28
CA TYR A 81 -1.07 6.74 3.78
C TYR A 81 -2.04 7.13 2.67
N ALA A 82 -2.23 6.24 1.70
CA ALA A 82 -3.15 6.49 0.59
C ALA A 82 -4.60 6.60 1.06
N SER A 83 -5.02 5.71 1.97
CA SER A 83 -6.39 5.73 2.50
C SER A 83 -6.67 7.01 3.29
N LEU A 84 -5.71 7.44 4.10
CA LEU A 84 -5.86 8.67 4.88
C LEU A 84 -5.95 9.89 3.97
N TYR A 85 -5.14 9.92 2.91
CA TYR A 85 -5.16 11.03 1.95
C TYR A 85 -6.52 11.15 1.27
N ILE A 86 -7.05 10.06 0.69
CA ILE A 86 -8.31 10.12 -0.03
C ILE A 86 -9.52 10.30 0.88
N GLY A 87 -9.36 9.97 2.17
CA GLY A 87 -10.42 10.09 3.16
C GLY A 87 -10.58 11.49 3.75
N ARG A 88 -9.66 12.41 3.44
CA ARG A 88 -9.71 13.79 3.93
C ARG A 88 -10.05 14.75 2.79
N SER A 89 -10.65 15.89 3.14
CA SER A 89 -11.00 16.90 2.13
C SER A 89 -9.83 17.79 1.73
N GLU A 90 -8.82 17.92 2.60
CA GLU A 90 -7.63 18.71 2.33
C GLU A 90 -6.76 18.03 1.28
N PHE A 91 -6.03 18.82 0.51
CA PHE A 91 -5.10 18.30 -0.50
C PHE A 91 -3.68 18.15 0.03
N GLU A 92 -3.44 18.53 1.29
CA GLU A 92 -2.15 18.32 1.91
C GLU A 92 -1.94 16.83 2.21
N PRO A 93 -0.74 16.29 1.93
CA PRO A 93 -0.46 14.90 2.26
C PRO A 93 -0.46 14.67 3.77
N PRO A 94 -0.84 13.47 4.22
CA PRO A 94 -0.72 13.13 5.63
C PRO A 94 0.71 13.21 6.11
N THR A 95 0.88 13.46 7.40
CA THR A 95 2.21 13.37 8.02
C THR A 95 2.48 11.91 8.42
N MET A 96 3.73 11.62 8.72
CA MET A 96 4.13 10.32 9.26
C MET A 96 3.37 10.02 10.56
N VAL A 97 3.27 11.00 11.45
CA VAL A 97 2.58 10.84 12.73
C VAL A 97 1.09 10.51 12.52
N GLU A 98 0.43 11.27 11.64
CA GLU A 98 -0.97 11.02 11.32
C GLU A 98 -1.18 9.61 10.77
N THR A 99 -0.29 9.17 9.89
CA THR A 99 -0.37 7.87 9.26
C THR A 99 -0.19 6.75 10.30
N MET A 100 0.77 6.90 11.19
CA MET A 100 1.01 5.92 12.24
C MET A 100 -0.16 5.84 13.22
N GLN A 101 -0.76 6.97 13.56
CA GLN A 101 -1.94 7.01 14.41
C GLN A 101 -3.13 6.33 13.74
N PHE A 102 -3.31 6.56 12.44
CA PHE A 102 -4.37 5.93 11.66
C PHE A 102 -4.23 4.41 11.68
N ILE A 103 -3.02 3.89 11.43
CA ILE A 103 -2.76 2.45 11.48
C ILE A 103 -3.10 1.89 12.86
N ARG A 104 -2.66 2.54 13.90
CA ARG A 104 -2.88 2.11 15.28
C ARG A 104 -4.36 2.04 15.60
N THR A 105 -5.13 3.04 15.16
CA THR A 105 -6.57 3.10 15.39
C THR A 105 -7.31 1.99 14.66
N LYS A 106 -6.95 1.76 13.39
CA LYS A 106 -7.63 0.77 12.54
C LYS A 106 -7.22 -0.67 12.82
N SER A 107 -6.10 -0.88 13.47
CA SER A 107 -5.57 -2.22 13.75
C SER A 107 -6.16 -2.86 15.01
N ARG A 108 -7.05 -2.16 15.68
CA ARG A 108 -7.69 -2.67 16.90
C ARG A 108 -8.92 -3.51 16.59
#